data_df96bdd1c86bb26dd649c2cf985c5841
#
_entry.id   df96bdd1c86bb26dd649c2cf985c5841
#
_cell.length_a   1.000
_cell.length_b   1.000
_cell.length_c   1.000
_cell.angle_alpha   90.00
_cell.angle_beta   90.00
_cell.angle_gamma   90.00
#
_symmetry.space_group_name_H-M   'P 1'
#
loop_
_entity.id
_entity.type
_entity.pdbx_description
1 polymer ?
#
loop_
_entity_poly.entity_id
_entity_poly.type
_entity_poly.pdbx_seq_one_letter_code
_entity_poly.pdbx_strand_id
1 'polypeptide(L)'
;DDIRHANMLREKGIHFIDCGTSGGVWGLERGYCLMIGGEDEQVDNLNPIWQSIAPGVGDVERTPGRTGDLAPEEQGWLHCGPNGAGHFVKMVHNGIEYAMMSAFAEGLNILKNADAGKVKRDQDAETAPLEHPEFYQFDMDLTKISEVWRRGSVVGSWLLDLTAIALLESPNLDEFGGRVSDSGEGRWTSIAAIEEGVPADVLTASLYARFQS
;
A
#
# COMPACT_ATOMS: atom_id res chain seq x y z
N ASP A 1 2.03 3.40 21.24
CA ASP A 1 1.50 2.44 22.24
C ASP A 1 2.48 1.32 22.56
N ASP A 2 3.18 0.72 21.55
CA ASP A 2 4.05 -0.44 21.76
C ASP A 2 5.17 -0.20 22.76
N ILE A 3 5.89 0.93 22.66
CA ILE A 3 6.94 1.31 23.60
C ILE A 3 6.37 1.43 25.03
N ARG A 4 5.18 1.99 25.19
CA ARG A 4 4.49 2.11 26.48
C ARG A 4 4.14 0.73 27.03
N HIS A 5 3.60 -0.17 26.21
CA HIS A 5 3.27 -1.54 26.60
C HIS A 5 4.54 -2.33 26.94
N ALA A 6 5.58 -2.23 26.12
CA ALA A 6 6.85 -2.87 26.40
C ALA A 6 7.45 -2.48 27.76
N ASN A 7 7.45 -1.18 28.08
CA ASN A 7 7.96 -0.67 29.35
C ASN A 7 7.13 -1.19 30.53
N MET A 8 5.80 -1.16 30.44
CA MET A 8 4.90 -1.63 31.47
C MET A 8 5.01 -3.14 31.73
N LEU A 9 5.22 -3.92 30.68
CA LEU A 9 5.33 -5.38 30.76
C LEU A 9 6.71 -5.80 31.25
N ARG A 10 7.76 -5.07 30.91
CA ARG A 10 9.13 -5.31 31.36
C ARG A 10 9.24 -5.29 32.90
N GLU A 11 8.52 -4.40 33.58
CA GLU A 11 8.46 -4.34 35.04
C GLU A 11 7.89 -5.63 35.67
N LYS A 12 7.13 -6.39 34.87
CA LYS A 12 6.53 -7.67 35.27
C LYS A 12 7.34 -8.90 34.79
N GLY A 13 8.51 -8.68 34.20
CA GLY A 13 9.32 -9.75 33.61
C GLY A 13 8.71 -10.37 32.34
N ILE A 14 7.83 -9.62 31.65
CA ILE A 14 7.19 -10.07 30.39
C ILE A 14 7.84 -9.33 29.23
N HIS A 15 8.33 -10.06 28.27
CA HIS A 15 8.86 -9.52 27.02
C HIS A 15 7.72 -9.21 26.06
N PHE A 16 7.78 -8.05 25.44
CA PHE A 16 6.80 -7.60 24.44
C PHE A 16 7.46 -7.56 23.07
N ILE A 17 6.75 -8.03 22.05
CA ILE A 17 7.16 -7.94 20.65
C ILE A 17 6.00 -7.37 19.86
N ASP A 18 6.27 -6.39 19.02
CA ASP A 18 5.35 -5.89 18.03
C ASP A 18 5.67 -6.49 16.65
N CYS A 19 4.64 -6.83 15.91
CA CYS A 19 4.78 -7.41 14.58
C CYS A 19 3.73 -6.85 13.63
N GLY A 20 4.17 -5.94 12.76
CA GLY A 20 3.37 -5.46 11.65
C GLY A 20 3.35 -6.48 10.53
N THR A 21 2.16 -6.75 9.97
CA THR A 21 2.01 -7.73 8.89
C THR A 21 1.47 -7.08 7.62
N SER A 22 1.93 -7.55 6.46
CA SER A 22 1.36 -7.26 5.16
C SER A 22 1.08 -8.57 4.41
N GLY A 23 0.08 -8.56 3.52
CA GLY A 23 -0.39 -9.76 2.82
C GLY A 23 -1.85 -10.10 3.15
N GLY A 24 -2.39 -9.51 4.21
CA GLY A 24 -3.81 -9.43 4.54
C GLY A 24 -4.57 -10.75 4.40
N VAL A 25 -5.66 -10.71 3.64
CA VAL A 25 -6.63 -11.79 3.47
C VAL A 25 -6.01 -13.09 2.92
N TRP A 26 -4.94 -12.99 2.11
CA TRP A 26 -4.27 -14.16 1.51
C TRP A 26 -3.06 -14.65 2.29
N GLY A 27 -2.81 -14.12 3.47
CA GLY A 27 -1.64 -14.49 4.26
C GLY A 27 -1.63 -15.96 4.71
N LEU A 28 -2.81 -16.59 4.84
CA LEU A 28 -2.89 -18.01 5.18
C LEU A 28 -2.32 -18.89 4.07
N GLU A 29 -2.56 -18.56 2.81
CA GLU A 29 -2.09 -19.32 1.64
C GLU A 29 -0.70 -18.88 1.17
N ARG A 30 -0.37 -17.59 1.30
CA ARG A 30 0.83 -16.99 0.72
C ARG A 30 1.92 -16.64 1.73
N GLY A 31 1.61 -16.73 3.02
CA GLY A 31 2.45 -16.20 4.10
C GLY A 31 2.29 -14.70 4.28
N TYR A 32 2.77 -14.21 5.42
CA TYR A 32 2.71 -12.79 5.79
C TYR A 32 4.09 -12.16 5.73
N CYS A 33 4.22 -11.02 5.05
CA CYS A 33 5.40 -10.18 5.20
C CYS A 33 5.41 -9.59 6.61
N LEU A 34 6.49 -9.83 7.39
CA LEU A 34 6.56 -9.53 8.81
C LEU A 34 7.61 -8.45 9.10
N MET A 35 7.19 -7.41 9.78
CA MET A 35 8.04 -6.32 10.27
C MET A 35 8.00 -6.36 11.79
N ILE A 36 9.12 -6.76 12.43
CA ILE A 36 9.16 -7.17 13.83
C ILE A 36 9.95 -6.15 14.64
N GLY A 37 9.42 -5.77 15.80
CA GLY A 37 10.09 -4.92 16.77
C GLY A 37 10.16 -5.59 18.13
N GLY A 38 11.31 -5.54 18.79
CA GLY A 38 11.51 -6.17 20.08
C GLY A 38 12.98 -6.24 20.51
N GLU A 39 13.24 -6.84 21.66
CA GLU A 39 14.59 -7.14 22.13
C GLU A 39 15.19 -8.25 21.27
N ASP A 40 16.46 -8.10 20.86
CA ASP A 40 17.14 -9.01 19.92
C ASP A 40 17.00 -10.49 20.32
N GLU A 41 17.35 -10.83 21.56
CA GLU A 41 17.28 -12.19 22.08
C GLU A 41 15.86 -12.78 21.98
N GLN A 42 14.85 -11.96 22.24
CA GLN A 42 13.46 -12.43 22.27
C GLN A 42 12.90 -12.62 20.84
N VAL A 43 13.29 -11.74 19.93
CA VAL A 43 12.92 -11.89 18.51
C VAL A 43 13.61 -13.12 17.92
N ASP A 44 14.90 -13.34 18.23
CA ASP A 44 15.66 -14.51 17.77
C ASP A 44 15.09 -15.82 18.30
N ASN A 45 14.68 -15.87 19.56
CA ASN A 45 14.02 -17.05 20.15
C ASN A 45 12.74 -17.47 19.41
N LEU A 46 12.10 -16.54 18.71
CA LEU A 46 10.89 -16.78 17.92
C LEU A 46 11.15 -17.00 16.42
N ASN A 47 12.39 -17.07 15.98
CA ASN A 47 12.76 -17.33 14.58
C ASN A 47 12.00 -18.51 13.94
N PRO A 48 11.77 -19.66 14.62
CA PRO A 48 11.00 -20.74 14.03
C PRO A 48 9.54 -20.35 13.71
N ILE A 49 8.96 -19.42 14.50
CA ILE A 49 7.60 -18.91 14.25
C ILE A 49 7.62 -17.99 13.04
N TRP A 50 8.56 -17.04 12.98
CA TRP A 50 8.66 -16.11 11.85
C TRP A 50 8.84 -16.86 10.53
N GLN A 51 9.74 -17.84 10.49
CA GLN A 51 9.97 -18.70 9.32
C GLN A 51 8.73 -19.50 8.90
N SER A 52 7.90 -19.90 9.87
CA SER A 52 6.71 -20.70 9.62
C SER A 52 5.56 -19.93 8.99
N ILE A 53 5.42 -18.64 9.33
CA ILE A 53 4.30 -17.81 8.88
C ILE A 53 4.68 -16.81 7.78
N ALA A 54 5.97 -16.60 7.52
CA ALA A 54 6.45 -15.77 6.42
C ALA A 54 6.31 -16.48 5.06
N PRO A 55 6.27 -15.74 3.93
CA PRO A 55 6.09 -16.32 2.61
C PRO A 55 7.27 -17.17 2.12
N GLY A 56 8.44 -17.06 2.76
CA GLY A 56 9.67 -17.65 2.24
C GLY A 56 10.19 -16.90 1.00
N VAL A 57 11.10 -17.51 0.26
CA VAL A 57 11.70 -16.89 -0.94
C VAL A 57 10.66 -16.64 -2.04
N GLY A 58 9.66 -17.52 -2.15
CA GLY A 58 8.63 -17.44 -3.19
C GLY A 58 9.21 -17.39 -4.61
N ASP A 59 8.51 -16.71 -5.50
CA ASP A 59 8.89 -16.52 -6.91
C ASP A 59 9.62 -15.18 -7.15
N VAL A 60 9.97 -14.44 -6.11
CA VAL A 60 10.66 -13.16 -6.24
C VAL A 60 12.14 -13.40 -6.50
N GLU A 61 12.64 -12.89 -7.61
CA GLU A 61 14.07 -12.98 -7.92
C GLU A 61 14.90 -12.25 -6.87
N ARG A 62 16.06 -12.84 -6.55
CA ARG A 62 17.01 -12.21 -5.62
C ARG A 62 17.47 -10.87 -6.14
N THR A 63 17.49 -9.84 -5.29
CA THR A 63 17.95 -8.50 -5.66
C THR A 63 19.35 -8.57 -6.27
N PRO A 64 19.55 -8.01 -7.48
CA PRO A 64 20.86 -8.02 -8.14
C PRO A 64 21.95 -7.44 -7.23
N GLY A 65 23.05 -8.16 -7.09
CA GLY A 65 24.19 -7.77 -6.24
C GLY A 65 24.17 -8.35 -4.82
N ARG A 66 23.06 -8.95 -4.36
CA ARG A 66 23.08 -9.72 -3.10
C ARG A 66 23.86 -11.03 -3.27
N THR A 67 24.72 -11.34 -2.28
CA THR A 67 25.58 -12.54 -2.27
C THR A 67 25.49 -13.22 -0.90
N GLY A 68 26.05 -14.43 -0.76
CA GLY A 68 26.05 -15.20 0.48
C GLY A 68 24.74 -15.97 0.72
N ASP A 69 24.52 -16.39 1.96
CA ASP A 69 23.31 -17.13 2.37
C ASP A 69 22.08 -16.23 2.34
N LEU A 70 20.89 -16.85 2.26
CA LEU A 70 19.63 -16.12 2.28
C LEU A 70 19.40 -15.49 3.66
N ALA A 71 19.17 -14.19 3.68
CA ALA A 71 18.85 -13.45 4.88
C ALA A 71 17.32 -13.49 5.17
N PRO A 72 16.90 -13.20 6.42
CA PRO A 72 15.48 -13.19 6.80
C PRO A 72 14.61 -12.29 5.93
N GLU A 73 15.09 -11.11 5.57
CA GLU A 73 14.35 -10.17 4.71
C GLU A 73 14.15 -10.71 3.29
N GLU A 74 14.99 -11.63 2.83
CA GLU A 74 14.81 -12.33 1.55
C GLU A 74 13.77 -13.46 1.63
N GLN A 75 13.29 -13.76 2.84
CA GLN A 75 12.27 -14.75 3.14
C GLN A 75 10.96 -14.09 3.62
N GLY A 76 10.89 -12.76 3.59
CA GLY A 76 9.70 -11.98 3.88
C GLY A 76 9.48 -11.64 5.35
N TRP A 77 10.51 -11.69 6.20
CA TRP A 77 10.44 -11.22 7.58
C TRP A 77 11.72 -10.49 7.99
N LEU A 78 11.59 -9.49 8.85
CA LEU A 78 12.73 -8.68 9.30
C LEU A 78 12.53 -8.22 10.74
N HIS A 79 13.59 -8.37 11.57
CA HIS A 79 13.72 -7.64 12.83
C HIS A 79 14.12 -6.19 12.51
N CYS A 80 13.16 -5.27 12.63
CA CYS A 80 13.33 -3.86 12.24
C CYS A 80 14.03 -3.01 13.29
N GLY A 81 14.10 -3.50 14.54
CA GLY A 81 14.71 -2.79 15.66
C GLY A 81 13.97 -2.99 16.99
N PRO A 82 14.17 -2.11 17.97
CA PRO A 82 13.55 -2.25 19.29
C PRO A 82 12.03 -2.18 19.25
N ASN A 83 11.39 -2.39 20.41
CA ASN A 83 9.92 -2.33 20.53
C ASN A 83 9.31 -1.09 19.87
N GLY A 84 8.33 -1.29 19.04
CA GLY A 84 7.65 -0.28 18.23
C GLY A 84 8.20 -0.13 16.81
N ALA A 85 9.42 -0.62 16.53
CA ALA A 85 10.02 -0.49 15.20
C ALA A 85 9.26 -1.29 14.13
N GLY A 86 8.73 -2.46 14.47
CA GLY A 86 7.94 -3.27 13.55
C GLY A 86 6.67 -2.57 13.09
N HIS A 87 5.86 -2.10 14.03
CA HIS A 87 4.65 -1.33 13.73
C HIS A 87 4.97 0.02 13.07
N PHE A 88 6.09 0.66 13.41
CA PHE A 88 6.49 1.89 12.75
C PHE A 88 6.77 1.66 11.25
N VAL A 89 7.55 0.65 10.92
CA VAL A 89 7.81 0.28 9.51
C VAL A 89 6.51 -0.11 8.79
N LYS A 90 5.63 -0.87 9.47
CA LYS A 90 4.32 -1.24 8.90
C LYS A 90 3.43 -0.04 8.64
N MET A 91 3.39 0.91 9.55
CA MET A 91 2.62 2.14 9.40
C MET A 91 3.06 2.93 8.16
N VAL A 92 4.37 3.10 7.97
CA VAL A 92 4.94 3.77 6.79
C VAL A 92 4.63 3.01 5.51
N HIS A 93 4.75 1.67 5.53
CA HIS A 93 4.33 0.81 4.42
C HIS A 93 2.87 1.11 4.00
N ASN A 94 1.95 1.20 4.96
CA ASN A 94 0.56 1.52 4.65
C ASN A 94 0.35 2.96 4.16
N GLY A 95 1.15 3.91 4.63
CA GLY A 95 1.15 5.26 4.07
C GLY A 95 1.50 5.26 2.58
N ILE A 96 2.52 4.49 2.18
CA ILE A 96 2.90 4.29 0.78
C ILE A 96 1.76 3.60 0.01
N GLU A 97 1.14 2.56 0.58
CA GLU A 97 0.01 1.84 -0.02
C GLU A 97 -1.17 2.79 -0.31
N TYR A 98 -1.52 3.69 0.63
CA TYR A 98 -2.54 4.72 0.42
C TYR A 98 -2.24 5.58 -0.80
N ALA A 99 -0.99 6.03 -0.95
CA ALA A 99 -0.57 6.86 -2.07
C ALA A 99 -0.63 6.11 -3.40
N MET A 100 -0.21 4.85 -3.43
CA MET A 100 -0.30 4.00 -4.63
C MET A 100 -1.76 3.79 -5.06
N MET A 101 -2.65 3.49 -4.10
CA MET A 101 -4.09 3.35 -4.38
C MET A 101 -4.71 4.63 -4.93
N SER A 102 -4.37 5.79 -4.37
CA SER A 102 -4.83 7.08 -4.87
C SER A 102 -4.32 7.36 -6.28
N ALA A 103 -3.04 7.08 -6.56
CA ALA A 103 -2.45 7.27 -7.88
C ALA A 103 -3.14 6.39 -8.96
N PHE A 104 -3.42 5.12 -8.65
CA PHE A 104 -4.19 4.26 -9.56
C PHE A 104 -5.60 4.78 -9.77
N ALA A 105 -6.30 5.20 -8.71
CA ALA A 105 -7.65 5.72 -8.80
C ALA A 105 -7.73 6.98 -9.68
N GLU A 106 -6.84 7.94 -9.47
CA GLU A 106 -6.77 9.17 -10.26
C GLU A 106 -6.40 8.88 -11.72
N GLY A 107 -5.38 8.06 -11.96
CA GLY A 107 -4.95 7.70 -13.32
C GLY A 107 -6.03 6.95 -14.10
N LEU A 108 -6.69 5.98 -13.49
CA LEU A 108 -7.81 5.26 -14.12
C LEU A 108 -9.02 6.16 -14.34
N ASN A 109 -9.29 7.12 -13.44
CA ASN A 109 -10.36 8.09 -13.62
C ASN A 109 -10.09 9.04 -14.79
N ILE A 110 -8.83 9.47 -14.99
CA ILE A 110 -8.44 10.23 -16.18
C ILE A 110 -8.72 9.43 -17.46
N LEU A 111 -8.35 8.16 -17.51
CA LEU A 111 -8.61 7.29 -18.66
C LEU A 111 -10.10 7.04 -18.87
N LYS A 112 -10.88 6.87 -17.80
CA LYS A 112 -12.34 6.72 -17.87
C LYS A 112 -13.01 7.91 -18.51
N ASN A 113 -12.49 9.12 -18.31
CA ASN A 113 -13.01 10.37 -18.85
C ASN A 113 -12.29 10.82 -20.14
N ALA A 114 -11.54 9.95 -20.79
CA ALA A 114 -10.82 10.27 -22.03
C ALA A 114 -11.75 10.52 -23.24
N ASP A 115 -13.06 10.36 -23.07
CA ASP A 115 -14.11 10.67 -24.04
C ASP A 115 -14.80 12.03 -23.79
N ALA A 116 -14.24 12.84 -22.89
CA ALA A 116 -14.83 14.14 -22.49
C ALA A 116 -15.14 15.08 -23.67
N GLY A 117 -14.43 14.92 -24.81
CA GLY A 117 -14.67 15.69 -26.04
C GLY A 117 -15.93 15.26 -26.82
N LYS A 118 -16.53 14.11 -26.49
CA LYS A 118 -17.80 13.65 -27.07
C LYS A 118 -19.01 14.19 -26.32
N VAL A 119 -18.83 14.65 -25.07
CA VAL A 119 -19.90 15.07 -24.19
C VAL A 119 -20.18 16.57 -24.42
N LYS A 120 -21.42 16.94 -24.78
CA LYS A 120 -21.83 18.32 -24.75
C LYS A 120 -21.93 18.80 -23.30
N ARG A 121 -21.12 19.80 -22.96
CA ARG A 121 -21.17 20.48 -21.66
C ARG A 121 -21.84 21.81 -21.81
N ASP A 122 -22.72 22.17 -20.88
CA ASP A 122 -23.27 23.52 -20.81
C ASP A 122 -22.11 24.46 -20.45
N GLN A 123 -21.97 25.53 -21.24
CA GLN A 123 -20.95 26.55 -21.03
C GLN A 123 -21.61 27.79 -20.47
N ASP A 124 -21.11 28.27 -19.37
CA ASP A 124 -21.48 29.56 -18.77
C ASP A 124 -20.21 30.37 -18.45
N ALA A 125 -20.36 31.51 -17.81
CA ALA A 125 -19.27 32.41 -17.52
C ALA A 125 -18.27 31.85 -16.48
N GLU A 126 -18.62 30.78 -15.75
CA GLU A 126 -17.83 30.17 -14.68
C GLU A 126 -17.28 28.78 -15.07
N THR A 127 -17.66 28.31 -16.28
CA THR A 127 -17.24 26.96 -16.75
C THR A 127 -16.12 27.09 -17.79
N ALA A 128 -14.95 26.61 -17.50
CA ALA A 128 -13.85 26.57 -18.46
C ALA A 128 -14.19 25.61 -19.61
N PRO A 129 -14.15 26.07 -20.89
CA PRO A 129 -14.38 25.20 -22.04
C PRO A 129 -13.23 24.21 -22.21
N LEU A 130 -13.52 23.07 -22.81
CA LEU A 130 -12.49 22.16 -23.31
C LEU A 130 -11.91 22.78 -24.59
N GLU A 131 -10.64 23.21 -24.54
CA GLU A 131 -10.01 23.94 -25.67
C GLU A 131 -9.87 23.08 -26.94
N HIS A 132 -9.58 21.78 -26.76
CA HIS A 132 -9.33 20.83 -27.84
C HIS A 132 -10.15 19.55 -27.65
N PRO A 133 -11.50 19.61 -27.82
CA PRO A 133 -12.35 18.43 -27.61
C PRO A 133 -12.00 17.26 -28.56
N GLU A 134 -11.39 17.54 -29.72
CA GLU A 134 -10.92 16.53 -30.66
C GLU A 134 -9.80 15.63 -30.12
N PHE A 135 -9.09 16.07 -29.06
CA PHE A 135 -8.03 15.28 -28.43
C PHE A 135 -8.55 14.33 -27.34
N TYR A 136 -9.81 14.43 -26.96
CA TYR A 136 -10.42 13.67 -25.87
C TYR A 136 -11.65 12.89 -26.37
N GLN A 137 -11.45 12.02 -27.36
CA GLN A 137 -12.53 11.23 -27.99
C GLN A 137 -12.26 9.71 -27.93
N PHE A 138 -11.53 9.27 -26.89
CA PHE A 138 -11.14 7.88 -26.76
C PHE A 138 -12.12 7.10 -25.89
N ASP A 139 -12.59 5.95 -26.38
CA ASP A 139 -13.32 4.97 -25.58
C ASP A 139 -12.30 3.99 -24.98
N MET A 140 -11.92 4.22 -23.74
CA MET A 140 -10.89 3.43 -23.08
C MET A 140 -11.49 2.22 -22.37
N ASP A 141 -10.96 1.03 -22.69
CA ASP A 141 -11.29 -0.21 -22.00
C ASP A 141 -10.33 -0.38 -20.81
N LEU A 142 -10.74 0.03 -19.62
CA LEU A 142 -9.91 -0.01 -18.41
C LEU A 142 -9.53 -1.43 -18.01
N THR A 143 -10.36 -2.42 -18.29
CA THR A 143 -10.08 -3.83 -18.02
C THR A 143 -8.87 -4.30 -18.83
N LYS A 144 -8.82 -3.96 -20.11
CA LYS A 144 -7.69 -4.30 -20.98
C LYS A 144 -6.43 -3.48 -20.66
N ILE A 145 -6.60 -2.21 -20.31
CA ILE A 145 -5.48 -1.34 -19.94
C ILE A 145 -4.81 -1.83 -18.65
N SER A 146 -5.57 -2.14 -17.63
CA SER A 146 -5.02 -2.68 -16.38
C SER A 146 -4.33 -4.03 -16.60
N GLU A 147 -4.91 -4.91 -17.44
CA GLU A 147 -4.31 -6.19 -17.77
C GLU A 147 -2.97 -6.05 -18.53
N VAL A 148 -2.86 -5.12 -19.49
CA VAL A 148 -1.58 -4.91 -20.19
C VAL A 148 -0.52 -4.29 -19.27
N TRP A 149 -0.92 -3.41 -18.35
CA TRP A 149 0.02 -2.82 -17.41
C TRP A 149 0.59 -3.83 -16.40
N ARG A 150 -0.22 -4.76 -15.91
CA ARG A 150 0.25 -5.81 -15.00
C ARG A 150 1.20 -6.80 -15.66
N ARG A 151 1.30 -6.84 -17.00
CA ARG A 151 2.15 -7.76 -17.81
C ARG A 151 3.54 -7.22 -18.10
N GLY A 152 4.08 -6.32 -17.30
CA GLY A 152 5.47 -5.89 -17.40
C GLY A 152 5.67 -4.38 -17.52
N SER A 153 4.65 -3.58 -17.22
CA SER A 153 4.86 -2.14 -17.07
C SER A 153 5.52 -1.83 -15.72
N VAL A 154 6.15 -0.66 -15.64
CA VAL A 154 6.84 -0.18 -14.41
C VAL A 154 5.87 -0.01 -13.23
N VAL A 155 4.57 0.21 -13.49
CA VAL A 155 3.55 0.33 -12.44
C VAL A 155 2.97 -1.03 -12.01
N GLY A 156 3.49 -2.14 -12.52
CA GLY A 156 3.12 -3.49 -12.12
C GLY A 156 3.30 -3.68 -10.61
N SER A 157 2.25 -4.16 -9.93
CA SER A 157 2.24 -4.34 -8.48
C SER A 157 1.06 -5.23 -8.07
N TRP A 158 1.11 -5.81 -6.88
CA TRP A 158 -0.04 -6.56 -6.38
C TRP A 158 -1.31 -5.72 -6.27
N LEU A 159 -1.20 -4.43 -5.94
CA LEU A 159 -2.35 -3.52 -5.96
C LEU A 159 -2.95 -3.37 -7.36
N LEU A 160 -2.12 -3.34 -8.40
CA LEU A 160 -2.61 -3.33 -9.78
C LEU A 160 -3.26 -4.67 -10.16
N ASP A 161 -2.74 -5.80 -9.70
CA ASP A 161 -3.37 -7.12 -9.90
C ASP A 161 -4.78 -7.16 -9.30
N LEU A 162 -4.95 -6.67 -8.07
CA LEU A 162 -6.26 -6.57 -7.42
C LEU A 162 -7.19 -5.61 -8.14
N THR A 163 -6.67 -4.50 -8.64
CA THR A 163 -7.43 -3.53 -9.45
C THR A 163 -7.92 -4.17 -10.76
N ALA A 164 -7.06 -4.95 -11.43
CA ALA A 164 -7.44 -5.64 -12.66
C ALA A 164 -8.53 -6.70 -12.41
N ILE A 165 -8.50 -7.41 -11.29
CA ILE A 165 -9.56 -8.35 -10.88
C ILE A 165 -10.87 -7.59 -10.69
N ALA A 166 -10.87 -6.49 -9.94
CA ALA A 166 -12.07 -5.68 -9.70
C ALA A 166 -12.67 -5.12 -11.00
N LEU A 167 -11.83 -4.64 -11.92
CA LEU A 167 -12.27 -4.15 -13.23
C LEU A 167 -12.77 -5.26 -14.16
N LEU A 168 -12.28 -6.49 -14.02
CA LEU A 168 -12.78 -7.64 -14.77
C LEU A 168 -14.19 -8.04 -14.30
N GLU A 169 -14.41 -8.02 -12.99
CA GLU A 169 -15.70 -8.35 -12.37
C GLU A 169 -16.73 -7.24 -12.55
N SER A 170 -16.32 -5.97 -12.43
CA SER A 170 -17.16 -4.80 -12.55
C SER A 170 -16.45 -3.70 -13.38
N PRO A 171 -16.55 -3.72 -14.73
CA PRO A 171 -15.82 -2.79 -15.60
C PRO A 171 -16.07 -1.31 -15.35
N ASN A 172 -17.24 -0.96 -14.82
CA ASN A 172 -17.61 0.41 -14.45
C ASN A 172 -17.43 0.72 -12.97
N LEU A 173 -17.12 -0.30 -12.15
CA LEU A 173 -17.04 -0.21 -10.69
C LEU A 173 -18.35 0.25 -10.02
N ASP A 174 -19.49 0.00 -10.65
CA ASP A 174 -20.80 0.46 -10.20
C ASP A 174 -21.26 -0.16 -8.87
N GLU A 175 -20.66 -1.29 -8.49
CA GLU A 175 -20.93 -2.01 -7.23
C GLU A 175 -20.20 -1.40 -6.03
N PHE A 176 -19.25 -0.48 -6.27
CA PHE A 176 -18.45 0.15 -5.23
C PHE A 176 -18.99 1.54 -4.91
N GLY A 177 -19.19 1.81 -3.62
CA GLY A 177 -19.74 3.09 -3.15
C GLY A 177 -18.76 4.28 -3.18
N GLY A 178 -17.55 4.10 -3.72
CA GLY A 178 -16.54 5.16 -3.81
C GLY A 178 -15.93 5.59 -2.47
N ARG A 179 -16.30 4.94 -1.37
CA ARG A 179 -15.82 5.26 -0.02
C ARG A 179 -14.64 4.37 0.37
N VAL A 180 -13.56 4.98 0.84
CA VAL A 180 -12.39 4.28 1.38
C VAL A 180 -12.13 4.74 2.82
N SER A 181 -12.21 3.82 3.78
CA SER A 181 -12.00 4.14 5.19
C SER A 181 -10.53 4.43 5.51
N ASP A 182 -10.32 5.37 6.43
CA ASP A 182 -9.03 5.57 7.09
C ASP A 182 -8.90 4.55 8.23
N SER A 183 -7.96 3.62 8.12
CA SER A 183 -7.64 2.61 9.14
C SER A 183 -6.62 3.11 10.17
N GLY A 184 -6.12 4.33 10.01
CA GLY A 184 -5.24 5.03 10.96
C GLY A 184 -3.77 5.09 10.53
N GLU A 185 -3.27 4.14 9.76
CA GLU A 185 -1.83 4.05 9.44
C GLU A 185 -1.35 5.25 8.61
N GLY A 186 -2.13 5.69 7.62
CA GLY A 186 -1.81 6.89 6.83
C GLY A 186 -1.81 8.15 7.69
N ARG A 187 -2.68 8.23 8.68
CA ARG A 187 -2.73 9.31 9.67
C ARG A 187 -1.47 9.31 10.54
N TRP A 188 -1.10 8.16 11.09
CA TRP A 188 0.09 8.04 11.95
C TRP A 188 1.37 8.29 11.16
N THR A 189 1.44 7.86 9.91
CA THR A 189 2.57 8.17 9.01
C THR A 189 2.71 9.66 8.77
N SER A 190 1.61 10.38 8.54
CA SER A 190 1.61 11.84 8.36
C SER A 190 2.04 12.57 9.63
N ILE A 191 1.61 12.11 10.80
CA ILE A 191 2.02 12.66 12.10
C ILE A 191 3.53 12.45 12.30
N ALA A 192 4.04 11.24 12.05
CA ALA A 192 5.46 10.93 12.16
C ALA A 192 6.30 11.83 11.25
N ALA A 193 5.90 12.02 9.99
CA ALA A 193 6.57 12.90 9.06
C ALA A 193 6.65 14.36 9.56
N ILE A 194 5.57 14.86 10.19
CA ILE A 194 5.55 16.20 10.78
C ILE A 194 6.52 16.30 11.98
N GLU A 195 6.51 15.32 12.86
CA GLU A 195 7.37 15.30 14.06
C GLU A 195 8.86 15.14 13.69
N GLU A 196 9.15 14.36 12.64
CA GLU A 196 10.50 14.15 12.11
C GLU A 196 10.98 15.30 11.21
N GLY A 197 10.11 16.23 10.82
CA GLY A 197 10.41 17.32 9.89
C GLY A 197 10.67 16.83 8.45
N VAL A 198 10.05 15.73 8.05
CA VAL A 198 10.18 15.12 6.73
C VAL A 198 8.98 15.49 5.86
N PRO A 199 9.18 15.98 4.62
CA PRO A 199 8.07 16.26 3.70
C PRO A 199 7.39 14.94 3.28
N ALA A 200 6.04 14.91 3.33
CA ALA A 200 5.23 13.75 2.97
C ALA A 200 3.96 14.18 2.21
N ASP A 201 4.12 15.03 1.19
CA ASP A 201 3.01 15.64 0.46
C ASP A 201 2.08 14.59 -0.16
N VAL A 202 2.64 13.61 -0.85
CA VAL A 202 1.88 12.55 -1.55
C VAL A 202 1.11 11.67 -0.58
N LEU A 203 1.75 11.26 0.52
CA LEU A 203 1.12 10.40 1.55
C LEU A 203 -0.01 11.16 2.26
N THR A 204 0.23 12.42 2.60
CA THR A 204 -0.77 13.27 3.28
C THR A 204 -1.94 13.58 2.36
N ALA A 205 -1.72 13.87 1.06
CA ALA A 205 -2.77 14.07 0.09
C ALA A 205 -3.65 12.82 -0.06
N SER A 206 -3.05 11.63 -0.09
CA SER A 206 -3.79 10.36 -0.18
C SER A 206 -4.64 10.07 1.06
N LEU A 207 -4.18 10.47 2.25
CA LEU A 207 -4.99 10.42 3.47
C LEU A 207 -6.22 11.34 3.38
N TYR A 208 -6.03 12.57 2.90
CA TYR A 208 -7.15 13.51 2.73
C TYR A 208 -8.15 13.04 1.65
N ALA A 209 -7.69 12.38 0.60
CA ALA A 209 -8.57 11.76 -0.39
C ALA A 209 -9.51 10.74 0.26
N ARG A 210 -9.03 9.95 1.24
CA ARG A 210 -9.89 9.03 2.02
C ARG A 210 -10.92 9.77 2.88
N PHE A 211 -10.55 10.93 3.47
CA PHE A 211 -11.50 11.73 4.24
C PHE A 211 -12.60 12.36 3.38
N GLN A 212 -12.31 12.61 2.10
CA GLN A 212 -13.24 13.17 1.13
C GLN A 212 -14.17 12.11 0.52
N SER A 213 -13.76 10.85 0.53
CA SER A 213 -14.59 9.75 0.02
C SER A 213 -15.75 9.43 0.97
#